data_81a4b27ab2ad0f6cf00a7a3a87d82636
#
_entry.id   81a4b27ab2ad0f6cf00a7a3a87d82636
#
_cell.length_a   1.000
_cell.length_b   1.000
_cell.length_c   1.000
_cell.angle_alpha   90.00
_cell.angle_beta   90.00
_cell.angle_gamma   90.00
#
_symmetry.space_group_name_H-M   'P 1'
#
loop_
_entity.id
_entity.type
_entity.pdbx_description
1 polymer ?
#
loop_
_entity_poly.entity_id
_entity_poly.type
_entity_poly.pdbx_seq_one_letter_code
_entity_poly.pdbx_strand_id
1 'polypeptide(L)'
;LDIGIPRTVFERLCDYLQLDRAIFDTPELPLHCVLSGHTLTDVQEKLLNTNRFADNETACRYILSLFPYLVQLFLTAPAPEAILPAWFSELLEKMERRENYTTGLPCLLALANMSQEHLTRSFRRYIGMTPTEYINGKRLSLAAQLLLQGDMPVIEICGACGFNSLSRFYRLFTERYGCAPKAFRTQFAHVQSGQGSPISLS
;
A
#
# COMPACT_ATOMS: atom_id res chain seq x y z
N LEU A 1 2.36 2.99 3.94
CA LEU A 1 1.41 2.16 4.67
C LEU A 1 0.34 1.69 3.70
N ASP A 2 0.16 0.40 3.56
CA ASP A 2 -0.87 -0.18 2.70
C ASP A 2 -1.98 -0.70 3.62
N ILE A 3 -3.16 -0.11 3.54
CA ILE A 3 -4.30 -0.49 4.37
C ILE A 3 -5.30 -1.21 3.48
N GLY A 4 -5.30 -2.54 3.54
CA GLY A 4 -6.29 -3.36 2.86
C GLY A 4 -7.61 -3.34 3.62
N ILE A 5 -8.64 -2.73 3.06
CA ILE A 5 -10.01 -2.77 3.60
C ILE A 5 -10.80 -3.79 2.77
N PRO A 6 -11.49 -4.78 3.39
CA PRO A 6 -12.36 -5.69 2.67
C PRO A 6 -13.42 -4.91 1.86
N ARG A 7 -13.67 -5.33 0.63
CA ARG A 7 -14.61 -4.64 -0.28
C ARG A 7 -15.98 -4.42 0.35
N THR A 8 -16.50 -5.42 1.04
CA THR A 8 -17.81 -5.34 1.73
C THR A 8 -17.85 -4.27 2.83
N VAL A 9 -16.72 -4.06 3.54
CA VAL A 9 -16.60 -3.01 4.58
C VAL A 9 -16.52 -1.65 3.90
N PHE A 10 -15.73 -1.53 2.83
CA PHE A 10 -15.62 -0.31 2.04
C PHE A 10 -16.99 0.12 1.48
N GLU A 11 -17.74 -0.80 0.87
CA GLU A 11 -19.06 -0.53 0.30
C GLU A 11 -20.04 -0.02 1.36
N ARG A 12 -20.08 -0.65 2.54
CA ARG A 12 -20.93 -0.17 3.66
C ARG A 12 -20.52 1.21 4.17
N LEU A 13 -19.23 1.51 4.21
CA LEU A 13 -18.76 2.84 4.61
C LEU A 13 -19.13 3.90 3.58
N CYS A 14 -19.03 3.58 2.29
CA CYS A 14 -19.50 4.48 1.22
C CYS A 14 -21.00 4.75 1.33
N ASP A 15 -21.81 3.73 1.57
CA ASP A 15 -23.26 3.88 1.77
C ASP A 15 -23.59 4.76 2.99
N TYR A 16 -22.90 4.51 4.11
CA TYR A 16 -23.08 5.31 5.33
C TYR A 16 -22.70 6.78 5.13
N LEU A 17 -21.62 7.04 4.39
CA LEU A 17 -21.14 8.38 4.08
C LEU A 17 -21.84 9.02 2.87
N GLN A 18 -22.81 8.32 2.26
CA GLN A 18 -23.54 8.76 1.05
C GLN A 18 -22.58 9.13 -0.10
N LEU A 19 -21.49 8.40 -0.25
CA LEU A 19 -20.52 8.61 -1.31
C LEU A 19 -20.92 7.86 -2.57
N ASP A 20 -20.80 8.53 -3.72
CA ASP A 20 -20.95 7.85 -5.00
C ASP A 20 -19.75 6.91 -5.22
N ARG A 21 -20.01 5.61 -5.30
CA ARG A 21 -19.00 4.59 -5.51
C ARG A 21 -18.29 4.73 -6.86
N ALA A 22 -18.96 5.35 -7.85
CA ALA A 22 -18.39 5.59 -9.16
C ALA A 22 -17.11 6.45 -9.11
N ILE A 23 -16.92 7.24 -8.05
CA ILE A 23 -15.69 8.01 -7.82
C ILE A 23 -14.47 7.09 -7.68
N PHE A 24 -14.67 5.86 -7.19
CA PHE A 24 -13.61 4.88 -6.92
C PHE A 24 -13.48 3.80 -7.99
N ASP A 25 -14.41 3.72 -8.93
CA ASP A 25 -14.45 2.73 -10.02
C ASP A 25 -13.80 3.24 -11.32
N THR A 26 -12.90 4.21 -11.24
CA THR A 26 -12.20 4.73 -12.42
C THR A 26 -11.23 3.68 -12.96
N PRO A 27 -11.25 3.39 -14.28
CA PRO A 27 -10.34 2.41 -14.90
C PRO A 27 -8.90 2.89 -15.02
N GLU A 28 -8.66 4.16 -14.77
CA GLU A 28 -7.34 4.77 -14.74
C GLU A 28 -6.73 4.61 -13.35
N LEU A 29 -5.41 4.66 -13.25
CA LEU A 29 -4.55 4.50 -12.05
C LEU A 29 -5.27 4.69 -10.71
N PRO A 30 -4.97 3.86 -9.69
CA PRO A 30 -5.62 3.99 -8.39
C PRO A 30 -5.58 5.45 -7.94
N LEU A 31 -6.75 5.98 -7.59
CA LEU A 31 -6.91 7.33 -7.12
C LEU A 31 -5.88 7.60 -6.02
N HIS A 32 -5.11 8.64 -6.17
CA HIS A 32 -4.10 9.03 -5.19
C HIS A 32 -4.20 10.53 -4.92
N CYS A 33 -3.89 10.93 -3.70
CA CYS A 33 -3.68 12.33 -3.36
C CYS A 33 -2.27 12.51 -2.78
N VAL A 34 -1.69 13.68 -3.01
CA VAL A 34 -0.40 14.05 -2.44
C VAL A 34 -0.66 14.89 -1.20
N LEU A 35 -0.23 14.37 -0.06
CA LEU A 35 -0.31 15.09 1.20
C LEU A 35 1.03 15.78 1.47
N SER A 36 0.99 17.03 1.92
CA SER A 36 2.17 17.81 2.27
C SER A 36 1.98 18.57 3.57
N GLY A 37 3.09 19.02 4.17
CA GLY A 37 3.07 19.86 5.34
C GLY A 37 2.35 19.23 6.55
N HIS A 38 1.54 20.02 7.22
CA HIS A 38 0.83 19.60 8.44
C HIS A 38 -0.14 18.44 8.21
N THR A 39 -0.78 18.36 7.07
CA THR A 39 -1.72 17.28 6.75
C THR A 39 -1.01 15.93 6.68
N LEU A 40 0.18 15.88 6.06
CA LEU A 40 1.00 14.67 6.03
C LEU A 40 1.41 14.24 7.45
N THR A 41 1.86 15.19 8.27
CA THR A 41 2.26 14.92 9.65
C THR A 41 1.09 14.40 10.48
N ASP A 42 -0.08 14.99 10.36
CA ASP A 42 -1.30 14.57 11.08
C ASP A 42 -1.73 13.15 10.68
N VAL A 43 -1.72 12.84 9.39
CA VAL A 43 -2.02 11.47 8.90
C VAL A 43 -0.99 10.47 9.41
N GLN A 44 0.30 10.82 9.37
CA GLN A 44 1.36 9.95 9.88
C GLN A 44 1.20 9.69 11.38
N GLU A 45 0.90 10.72 12.17
CA GLU A 45 0.69 10.58 13.61
C GLU A 45 -0.53 9.69 13.92
N LYS A 46 -1.66 9.91 13.23
CA LYS A 46 -2.86 9.08 13.38
C LYS A 46 -2.58 7.61 13.03
N LEU A 47 -1.85 7.35 11.95
CA LEU A 47 -1.49 6.00 11.55
C LEU A 47 -0.48 5.35 12.52
N LEU A 48 0.48 6.11 13.05
CA LEU A 48 1.43 5.60 14.04
C LEU A 48 0.75 5.25 15.37
N ASN A 49 -0.35 5.93 15.71
CA ASN A 49 -1.13 5.61 16.91
C ASN A 49 -1.74 4.21 16.88
N THR A 50 -1.90 3.57 15.72
CA THR A 50 -2.34 2.17 15.64
C THR A 50 -1.42 1.21 16.38
N ASN A 51 -0.13 1.51 16.47
CA ASN A 51 0.85 0.69 17.18
C ASN A 51 0.71 0.74 18.71
N ARG A 52 -0.15 1.62 19.24
CA ARG A 52 -0.39 1.75 20.69
C ARG A 52 -1.44 0.78 21.21
N PHE A 53 -2.21 0.14 20.32
CA PHE A 53 -3.24 -0.81 20.73
C PHE A 53 -2.64 -2.18 20.97
N ALA A 54 -3.00 -2.79 22.10
CA ALA A 54 -2.47 -4.08 22.52
C ALA A 54 -3.09 -5.25 21.73
N ASP A 55 -4.25 -5.03 21.13
CA ASP A 55 -4.97 -6.04 20.37
C ASP A 55 -5.34 -5.55 18.97
N ASN A 56 -5.41 -6.52 18.05
CA ASN A 56 -5.69 -6.25 16.65
C ASN A 56 -7.11 -5.74 16.40
N GLU A 57 -8.09 -6.13 17.23
CA GLU A 57 -9.47 -5.73 17.03
C GLU A 57 -9.63 -4.23 17.27
N THR A 58 -9.09 -3.73 18.37
CA THR A 58 -9.09 -2.29 18.69
C THR A 58 -8.30 -1.50 17.66
N ALA A 59 -7.14 -2.01 17.21
CA ALA A 59 -6.38 -1.39 16.13
C ALA A 59 -7.19 -1.30 14.82
N CYS A 60 -7.88 -2.37 14.42
CA CYS A 60 -8.75 -2.37 13.25
C CYS A 60 -9.92 -1.39 13.40
N ARG A 61 -10.58 -1.34 14.54
CA ARG A 61 -11.66 -0.37 14.79
C ARG A 61 -11.16 1.06 14.70
N TYR A 62 -9.96 1.33 15.21
CA TYR A 62 -9.34 2.65 15.10
C TYR A 62 -9.05 3.00 13.64
N ILE A 63 -8.45 2.10 12.85
CA ILE A 63 -8.20 2.32 11.43
C ILE A 63 -9.51 2.60 10.67
N LEU A 64 -10.56 1.82 10.94
CA LEU A 64 -11.88 2.05 10.33
C LEU A 64 -12.48 3.41 10.72
N SER A 65 -12.23 3.89 11.93
CA SER A 65 -12.66 5.23 12.35
C SER A 65 -11.95 6.37 11.64
N LEU A 66 -10.74 6.12 11.12
CA LEU A 66 -10.01 7.09 10.30
C LEU A 66 -10.49 7.15 8.84
N PHE A 67 -11.26 6.15 8.39
CA PHE A 67 -11.70 6.06 7.00
C PHE A 67 -12.45 7.30 6.50
N PRO A 68 -13.46 7.85 7.20
CA PRO A 68 -14.15 9.06 6.77
C PRO A 68 -13.20 10.25 6.61
N TYR A 69 -12.25 10.39 7.53
CA TYR A 69 -11.24 11.43 7.48
C TYR A 69 -10.32 11.28 6.27
N LEU A 70 -9.84 10.05 5.98
CA LEU A 70 -8.98 9.78 4.83
C LEU A 70 -9.73 10.02 3.50
N VAL A 71 -10.99 9.61 3.43
CA VAL A 71 -11.85 9.87 2.25
C VAL A 71 -12.06 11.37 2.06
N GLN A 72 -12.35 12.10 3.13
CA GLN A 72 -12.52 13.54 3.05
C GLN A 72 -11.24 14.24 2.58
N LEU A 73 -10.08 13.86 3.11
CA LEU A 73 -8.79 14.36 2.63
C LEU A 73 -8.61 14.07 1.15
N PHE A 74 -8.97 12.88 0.72
CA PHE A 74 -8.89 12.50 -0.69
C PHE A 74 -9.80 13.35 -1.58
N LEU A 75 -11.04 13.61 -1.15
CA LEU A 75 -12.01 14.41 -1.91
C LEU A 75 -11.71 15.91 -1.90
N THR A 76 -11.04 16.40 -0.84
CA THR A 76 -10.73 17.82 -0.65
C THR A 76 -9.29 18.18 -0.99
N ALA A 77 -8.42 17.16 -1.15
CA ALA A 77 -7.06 17.42 -1.60
C ALA A 77 -7.12 18.14 -2.95
N PRO A 78 -6.36 19.23 -3.12
CA PRO A 78 -6.25 19.83 -4.42
C PRO A 78 -5.83 18.74 -5.39
N ALA A 79 -6.54 18.63 -6.51
CA ALA A 79 -6.13 17.74 -7.58
C ALA A 79 -4.63 17.95 -7.79
N PRO A 80 -3.81 16.90 -7.84
CA PRO A 80 -2.39 17.09 -8.03
C PRO A 80 -2.23 17.95 -9.27
N GLU A 81 -1.70 19.17 -9.09
CA GLU A 81 -1.40 20.08 -10.22
C GLU A 81 -0.41 19.47 -11.21
N ALA A 82 0.17 18.37 -10.85
CA ALA A 82 0.94 17.54 -11.72
C ALA A 82 0.04 16.46 -12.34
N ILE A 83 -0.65 16.81 -13.42
CA ILE A 83 -1.02 15.79 -14.41
C ILE A 83 0.27 15.04 -14.70
N LEU A 84 0.34 13.78 -14.24
CA LEU A 84 1.51 12.96 -14.52
C LEU A 84 1.70 12.96 -16.04
N PRO A 85 2.89 13.23 -16.57
CA PRO A 85 3.12 13.12 -17.99
C PRO A 85 2.69 11.73 -18.47
N ALA A 86 2.04 11.64 -19.63
CA ALA A 86 1.49 10.40 -20.15
C ALA A 86 2.52 9.25 -20.10
N TRP A 87 3.76 9.53 -20.49
CA TRP A 87 4.84 8.54 -20.45
C TRP A 87 5.11 7.99 -19.03
N PHE A 88 4.95 8.84 -17.99
CA PHE A 88 5.18 8.43 -16.61
C PHE A 88 4.03 7.60 -16.07
N SER A 89 2.79 7.98 -16.41
CA SER A 89 1.59 7.18 -16.09
C SER A 89 1.65 5.80 -16.74
N GLU A 90 1.99 5.73 -18.03
CA GLU A 90 2.18 4.46 -18.74
C GLU A 90 3.31 3.61 -18.13
N LEU A 91 4.38 4.25 -17.68
CA LEU A 91 5.48 3.56 -17.02
C LEU A 91 5.02 2.93 -15.70
N LEU A 92 4.28 3.68 -14.88
CA LEU A 92 3.73 3.17 -13.63
C LEU A 92 2.74 2.02 -13.88
N GLU A 93 1.86 2.14 -14.87
CA GLU A 93 0.93 1.08 -15.27
C GLU A 93 1.67 -0.21 -15.68
N LYS A 94 2.70 -0.09 -16.51
CA LYS A 94 3.56 -1.23 -16.85
C LYS A 94 4.22 -1.85 -15.62
N MET A 95 4.58 -1.04 -14.63
CA MET A 95 5.19 -1.50 -13.38
C MET A 95 4.18 -2.11 -12.39
N GLU A 96 2.86 -2.11 -12.66
CA GLU A 96 1.88 -2.91 -11.91
C GLU A 96 2.00 -4.41 -12.18
N ARG A 97 2.57 -4.80 -13.31
CA ARG A 97 2.77 -6.22 -13.63
C ARG A 97 3.84 -6.83 -12.73
N ARG A 98 3.49 -7.97 -12.13
CA ARG A 98 4.35 -8.67 -11.17
C ARG A 98 5.76 -8.93 -11.71
N GLU A 99 5.87 -9.41 -12.95
CA GLU A 99 7.14 -9.70 -13.59
C GLU A 99 8.05 -8.46 -13.68
N ASN A 100 7.47 -7.26 -13.86
CA ASN A 100 8.24 -6.04 -14.02
C ASN A 100 8.85 -5.55 -12.70
N TYR A 101 8.03 -5.43 -11.64
CA TYR A 101 8.58 -4.96 -10.37
C TYR A 101 9.41 -6.04 -9.63
N THR A 102 9.18 -7.34 -9.88
CA THR A 102 10.05 -8.38 -9.32
C THR A 102 11.42 -8.42 -10.02
N THR A 103 11.49 -8.13 -11.32
CA THR A 103 12.76 -7.90 -12.03
C THR A 103 13.47 -6.65 -11.50
N GLY A 104 12.71 -5.59 -11.21
CA GLY A 104 13.18 -4.42 -10.49
C GLY A 104 13.74 -3.30 -11.37
N LEU A 105 14.76 -2.59 -10.86
CA LEU A 105 15.31 -1.40 -11.50
C LEU A 105 15.77 -1.61 -12.95
N PRO A 106 16.39 -2.73 -13.33
CA PRO A 106 16.74 -2.96 -14.73
C PRO A 106 15.53 -2.95 -15.67
N CYS A 107 14.42 -3.58 -15.26
CA CYS A 107 13.20 -3.57 -16.04
C CYS A 107 12.60 -2.16 -16.13
N LEU A 108 12.55 -1.43 -15.03
CA LEU A 108 12.05 -0.06 -15.00
C LEU A 108 12.85 0.86 -15.93
N LEU A 109 14.18 0.75 -15.92
CA LEU A 109 15.05 1.52 -16.83
C LEU A 109 14.81 1.16 -18.30
N ALA A 110 14.67 -0.13 -18.62
CA ALA A 110 14.37 -0.59 -19.97
C ALA A 110 13.02 -0.09 -20.47
N LEU A 111 11.99 -0.12 -19.62
CA LEU A 111 10.65 0.37 -19.95
C LEU A 111 10.59 1.90 -20.12
N ALA A 112 11.34 2.62 -19.29
CA ALA A 112 11.39 4.09 -19.36
C ALA A 112 12.21 4.62 -20.55
N ASN A 113 13.14 3.83 -21.05
CA ASN A 113 14.10 4.24 -22.09
C ASN A 113 14.80 5.58 -21.76
N MET A 114 15.19 5.75 -20.50
CA MET A 114 15.80 6.97 -19.96
C MET A 114 16.98 6.65 -19.06
N SER A 115 17.84 7.64 -18.82
CA SER A 115 18.92 7.49 -17.85
C SER A 115 18.38 7.33 -16.43
N GLN A 116 19.12 6.59 -15.60
CA GLN A 116 18.76 6.40 -14.18
C GLN A 116 18.62 7.72 -13.42
N GLU A 117 19.44 8.71 -13.74
CA GLU A 117 19.39 10.03 -13.10
C GLU A 117 18.11 10.78 -13.45
N HIS A 118 17.72 10.77 -14.73
CA HIS A 118 16.48 11.41 -15.17
C HIS A 118 15.28 10.74 -14.54
N LEU A 119 15.26 9.40 -14.53
CA LEU A 119 14.19 8.62 -13.92
C LEU A 119 14.09 8.91 -12.42
N THR A 120 15.22 8.94 -11.70
CA THR A 120 15.23 9.25 -10.25
C THR A 120 14.69 10.65 -9.98
N ARG A 121 15.03 11.63 -10.79
CA ARG A 121 14.52 13.00 -10.69
C ARG A 121 13.02 13.05 -10.92
N SER A 122 12.53 12.34 -11.94
CA SER A 122 11.10 12.26 -12.27
C SER A 122 10.29 11.58 -11.16
N PHE A 123 10.77 10.45 -10.63
CA PHE A 123 10.13 9.77 -9.51
C PHE A 123 10.03 10.66 -8.27
N ARG A 124 11.11 11.35 -7.89
CA ARG A 124 11.08 12.30 -6.76
C ARG A 124 10.11 13.46 -7.01
N ARG A 125 10.10 13.98 -8.25
CA ARG A 125 9.24 15.12 -8.62
C ARG A 125 7.76 14.74 -8.61
N TYR A 126 7.39 13.59 -9.17
CA TYR A 126 5.99 13.24 -9.42
C TYR A 126 5.34 12.42 -8.30
N ILE A 127 6.10 11.56 -7.64
CA ILE A 127 5.57 10.67 -6.59
C ILE A 127 6.36 10.74 -5.26
N GLY A 128 7.30 11.66 -5.12
CA GLY A 128 7.98 11.96 -3.86
C GLY A 128 8.99 10.91 -3.37
N MET A 129 9.27 9.86 -4.16
CA MET A 129 10.15 8.76 -3.77
C MET A 129 11.14 8.39 -4.89
N THR A 130 12.13 7.57 -4.58
CA THR A 130 13.04 7.03 -5.58
C THR A 130 12.45 5.83 -6.32
N PRO A 131 12.93 5.50 -7.53
CA PRO A 131 12.54 4.28 -8.24
C PRO A 131 12.72 3.00 -7.41
N THR A 132 13.80 2.93 -6.63
CA THR A 132 14.09 1.77 -5.78
C THR A 132 13.11 1.65 -4.62
N GLU A 133 12.73 2.76 -3.99
CA GLU A 133 11.70 2.79 -2.93
C GLU A 133 10.35 2.35 -3.48
N TYR A 134 9.95 2.85 -4.65
CA TYR A 134 8.72 2.43 -5.33
C TYR A 134 8.71 0.92 -5.59
N ILE A 135 9.76 0.37 -6.21
CA ILE A 135 9.88 -1.06 -6.50
C ILE A 135 9.85 -1.89 -5.22
N ASN A 136 10.61 -1.48 -4.19
CA ASN A 136 10.61 -2.18 -2.91
C ASN A 136 9.23 -2.14 -2.25
N GLY A 137 8.51 -1.03 -2.37
CA GLY A 137 7.12 -0.92 -1.92
C GLY A 137 6.23 -1.99 -2.54
N LYS A 138 6.24 -2.13 -3.87
CA LYS A 138 5.46 -3.16 -4.60
C LYS A 138 5.85 -4.59 -4.19
N ARG A 139 7.15 -4.86 -4.10
CA ARG A 139 7.67 -6.17 -3.68
C ARG A 139 7.24 -6.53 -2.24
N LEU A 140 7.25 -5.57 -1.33
CA LEU A 140 6.83 -5.78 0.05
C LEU A 140 5.32 -6.00 0.16
N SER A 141 4.51 -5.30 -0.64
CA SER A 141 3.07 -5.53 -0.71
C SER A 141 2.76 -6.95 -1.22
N LEU A 142 3.47 -7.41 -2.27
CA LEU A 142 3.36 -8.79 -2.72
C LEU A 142 3.76 -9.79 -1.63
N ALA A 143 4.86 -9.51 -0.90
CA ALA A 143 5.31 -10.37 0.18
C ALA A 143 4.27 -10.49 1.31
N ALA A 144 3.63 -9.38 1.67
CA ALA A 144 2.56 -9.38 2.67
C ALA A 144 1.36 -10.24 2.19
N GLN A 145 0.96 -10.14 0.93
CA GLN A 145 -0.08 -10.98 0.36
C GLN A 145 0.29 -12.47 0.40
N LEU A 146 1.50 -12.84 -0.02
CA LEU A 146 1.96 -14.24 0.00
C LEU A 146 2.08 -14.80 1.42
N LEU A 147 2.44 -13.97 2.40
CA LEU A 147 2.46 -14.37 3.81
C LEU A 147 1.07 -14.70 4.35
N LEU A 148 0.03 -14.02 3.86
CA LEU A 148 -1.35 -14.22 4.29
C LEU A 148 -2.05 -15.35 3.54
N GLN A 149 -1.64 -15.64 2.30
CA GLN A 149 -2.31 -16.63 1.45
C GLN A 149 -1.92 -18.10 1.70
N GLY A 150 -0.88 -18.36 2.49
CA GLY A 150 -0.45 -19.74 2.73
C GLY A 150 0.84 -19.87 3.53
N ASP A 151 1.36 -21.10 3.55
CA ASP A 151 2.50 -21.52 4.37
C ASP A 151 3.85 -21.47 3.64
N MET A 152 3.91 -20.78 2.50
CA MET A 152 5.15 -20.64 1.73
C MET A 152 6.29 -20.15 2.63
N PRO A 153 7.46 -20.81 2.64
CA PRO A 153 8.61 -20.40 3.44
C PRO A 153 9.02 -18.95 3.16
N VAL A 154 9.38 -18.20 4.20
CA VAL A 154 9.75 -16.77 4.05
C VAL A 154 10.90 -16.56 3.08
N ILE A 155 11.83 -17.52 2.99
CA ILE A 155 12.94 -17.45 2.04
C ILE A 155 12.45 -17.55 0.59
N GLU A 156 11.46 -18.38 0.33
CA GLU A 156 10.86 -18.51 -1.00
C GLU A 156 10.06 -17.27 -1.36
N ILE A 157 9.30 -16.70 -0.41
CA ILE A 157 8.61 -15.41 -0.58
C ILE A 157 9.59 -14.30 -0.92
N CYS A 158 10.72 -14.22 -0.20
CA CYS A 158 11.79 -13.26 -0.47
C CYS A 158 12.25 -13.35 -1.93
N GLY A 159 12.55 -14.55 -2.42
CA GLY A 159 12.93 -14.79 -3.81
C GLY A 159 11.82 -14.48 -4.81
N ALA A 160 10.58 -14.95 -4.55
CA ALA A 160 9.42 -14.74 -5.41
C ALA A 160 9.05 -13.25 -5.56
N CYS A 161 9.41 -12.42 -4.57
CA CYS A 161 9.24 -10.97 -4.61
C CYS A 161 10.42 -10.23 -5.26
N GLY A 162 11.47 -10.95 -5.70
CA GLY A 162 12.63 -10.38 -6.37
C GLY A 162 13.67 -9.77 -5.44
N PHE A 163 13.69 -10.14 -4.16
CA PHE A 163 14.77 -9.77 -3.25
C PHE A 163 15.92 -10.80 -3.31
N ASN A 164 17.14 -10.30 -3.51
CA ASN A 164 18.35 -11.14 -3.56
C ASN A 164 19.02 -11.31 -2.20
N SER A 165 18.50 -10.65 -1.14
CA SER A 165 19.07 -10.71 0.21
C SER A 165 17.94 -10.81 1.23
N LEU A 166 17.95 -11.92 1.97
CA LEU A 166 17.00 -12.19 3.03
C LEU A 166 17.10 -11.15 4.17
N SER A 167 18.31 -10.75 4.53
CA SER A 167 18.53 -9.73 5.57
C SER A 167 17.97 -8.38 5.17
N ARG A 168 18.20 -7.97 3.92
CA ARG A 168 17.61 -6.73 3.38
C ARG A 168 16.08 -6.80 3.33
N PHE A 169 15.53 -7.94 2.92
CA PHE A 169 14.09 -8.18 2.91
C PHE A 169 13.50 -8.02 4.32
N TYR A 170 14.06 -8.71 5.32
CA TYR A 170 13.60 -8.62 6.72
C TYR A 170 13.64 -7.18 7.23
N ARG A 171 14.73 -6.46 7.00
CA ARG A 171 14.87 -5.07 7.43
C ARG A 171 13.78 -4.19 6.80
N LEU A 172 13.64 -4.21 5.49
CA LEU A 172 12.65 -3.38 4.77
C LEU A 172 11.22 -3.77 5.11
N PHE A 173 10.95 -5.07 5.31
CA PHE A 173 9.63 -5.55 5.72
C PHE A 173 9.28 -5.06 7.13
N THR A 174 10.21 -5.17 8.07
CA THR A 174 10.01 -4.69 9.45
C THR A 174 9.87 -3.16 9.50
N GLU A 175 10.66 -2.43 8.73
CA GLU A 175 10.54 -0.97 8.60
C GLU A 175 9.12 -0.57 8.10
N ARG A 176 8.56 -1.33 7.16
CA ARG A 176 7.26 -1.01 6.57
C ARG A 176 6.06 -1.46 7.41
N TYR A 177 6.12 -2.66 7.98
CA TYR A 177 4.98 -3.29 8.67
C TYR A 177 5.10 -3.35 10.19
N GLY A 178 6.20 -2.84 10.76
CA GLY A 178 6.42 -2.79 12.22
C GLY A 178 6.77 -4.13 12.85
N CYS A 179 6.74 -5.24 12.11
CA CYS A 179 7.04 -6.57 12.62
C CYS A 179 7.74 -7.45 11.58
N ALA A 180 8.41 -8.50 12.06
CA ALA A 180 9.08 -9.46 11.17
C ALA A 180 8.07 -10.27 10.34
N PRO A 181 8.45 -10.77 9.13
CA PRO A 181 7.55 -11.52 8.25
C PRO A 181 6.85 -12.70 8.90
N LYS A 182 7.53 -13.46 9.75
CA LYS A 182 6.92 -14.58 10.49
C LYS A 182 5.85 -14.11 11.49
N ALA A 183 6.14 -13.03 12.23
CA ALA A 183 5.21 -12.45 13.18
C ALA A 183 3.99 -11.88 12.44
N PHE A 184 4.21 -11.23 11.30
CA PHE A 184 3.14 -10.74 10.43
C PHE A 184 2.19 -11.87 10.02
N ARG A 185 2.71 -13.00 9.55
CA ARG A 185 1.91 -14.18 9.21
C ARG A 185 1.06 -14.64 10.39
N THR A 186 1.68 -14.84 11.56
CA THR A 186 0.97 -15.33 12.75
C THR A 186 -0.12 -14.38 13.22
N GLN A 187 0.15 -13.09 13.21
CA GLN A 187 -0.80 -12.07 13.69
C GLN A 187 -2.00 -11.91 12.77
N PHE A 188 -1.81 -12.02 11.45
CA PHE A 188 -2.83 -11.67 10.47
C PHE A 188 -3.46 -12.87 9.72
N ALA A 189 -2.87 -14.06 9.75
CA ALA A 189 -3.47 -15.27 9.16
C ALA A 189 -4.80 -15.67 9.84
N HIS A 190 -4.93 -15.43 11.13
CA HIS A 190 -6.17 -15.70 11.88
C HIS A 190 -7.34 -14.80 11.50
N VAL A 191 -7.09 -13.64 10.90
CA VAL A 191 -8.15 -12.72 10.46
C VAL A 191 -8.88 -13.26 9.24
N GLN A 192 -8.24 -14.09 8.40
CA GLN A 192 -8.87 -14.70 7.22
C GLN A 192 -9.56 -16.04 7.51
N SER A 193 -9.16 -16.74 8.58
CA SER A 193 -9.75 -18.03 8.99
C SER A 193 -10.95 -17.85 9.94
N GLY A 194 -11.23 -16.65 10.37
CA GLY A 194 -12.34 -16.35 11.26
C GLY A 194 -13.67 -16.51 10.54
N GLN A 195 -14.30 -17.66 10.71
CA GLN A 195 -15.74 -17.77 10.74
C GLN A 195 -16.22 -16.80 11.83
N GLY A 196 -16.42 -15.52 11.43
CA GLY A 196 -16.99 -14.52 12.30
C GLY A 196 -18.39 -14.93 12.70
N SER A 197 -18.58 -15.25 13.94
CA SER A 197 -19.91 -15.22 14.55
C SER A 197 -20.55 -13.88 14.20
N PRO A 198 -21.81 -13.86 13.73
CA PRO A 198 -22.48 -12.61 13.41
C PRO A 198 -22.57 -11.77 14.68
N ILE A 199 -22.07 -10.55 14.61
CA ILE A 199 -22.25 -9.55 15.68
C ILE A 199 -23.73 -9.28 15.78
N SER A 200 -24.39 -9.82 16.83
CA SER A 200 -25.74 -9.42 17.22
C SER A 200 -25.66 -7.99 17.71
N LEU A 201 -26.16 -7.08 16.90
CA LEU A 201 -26.50 -5.72 17.33
C LEU A 201 -27.86 -5.82 18.03
N SER A 202 -27.85 -5.82 19.34
CA SER A 202 -29.00 -5.53 20.17
C SER A 202 -29.05 -4.06 20.46
#